data_33e57c8283e467ce456b906964b248d2
#
_entry.id   33e57c8283e467ce456b906964b248d2
#
_cell.length_a   1.000
_cell.length_b   1.000
_cell.length_c   1.000
_cell.angle_alpha   90.00
_cell.angle_beta   90.00
_cell.angle_gamma   90.00
#
_symmetry.space_group_name_H-M   'P 1'
#
loop_
_entity.id
_entity.type
_entity.pdbx_description
1 polymer ?
#
loop_
_entity_poly.entity_id
_entity_poly.type
_entity_poly.pdbx_seq_one_letter_code
_entity_poly.pdbx_strand_id
1 'polypeptide(L)'
;GDVLLQVLLHSQIASETGEFDIEDVAKELKDKLIHRHPHVFGNTHVSCADDVVVNWDKLKQEEKTERKSQMDGISKAQSALMSAQKISKRAVKVGFEWDKVETLWDCVNSELSEFKEACDEKNQEHMEEEMGDILFAVVNLARWHKLDAEQCLITANNKFMKRFRKMEELAVKPLTEYTFEEFDKLWRSAKKKIGE
;
A
#
# COMPACT_ATOMS: atom_id res chain seq x y z
N GLY A 1 12.19 -18.10 -11.55
CA GLY A 1 12.24 -19.56 -11.35
C GLY A 1 11.60 -19.98 -10.04
N ASP A 2 12.05 -19.40 -8.93
CA ASP A 2 11.68 -19.84 -7.57
C ASP A 2 10.16 -19.73 -7.27
N VAL A 3 9.48 -18.71 -7.77
CA VAL A 3 8.01 -18.61 -7.64
C VAL A 3 7.31 -19.74 -8.37
N LEU A 4 7.76 -20.10 -9.57
CA LEU A 4 7.20 -21.23 -10.32
C LEU A 4 7.50 -22.56 -9.60
N LEU A 5 8.69 -22.72 -9.04
CA LEU A 5 9.05 -23.87 -8.22
C LEU A 5 8.07 -24.09 -7.06
N GLN A 6 7.67 -23.03 -6.36
CA GLN A 6 6.67 -23.13 -5.28
C GLN A 6 5.34 -23.65 -5.79
N VAL A 7 4.87 -23.18 -6.96
CA VAL A 7 3.62 -23.66 -7.55
C VAL A 7 3.72 -25.15 -7.89
N LEU A 8 4.80 -25.57 -8.54
CA LEU A 8 5.02 -26.98 -8.91
C LEU A 8 5.13 -27.88 -7.67
N LEU A 9 5.89 -27.45 -6.65
CA LEU A 9 6.07 -28.19 -5.41
C LEU A 9 4.75 -28.40 -4.68
N HIS A 10 3.97 -27.33 -4.48
CA HIS A 10 2.68 -27.44 -3.81
C HIS A 10 1.68 -28.30 -4.60
N SER A 11 1.67 -28.18 -5.93
CA SER A 11 0.83 -29.06 -6.77
C SER A 11 1.23 -30.52 -6.65
N GLN A 12 2.54 -30.81 -6.59
CA GLN A 12 3.02 -32.19 -6.39
C GLN A 12 2.58 -32.74 -5.04
N ILE A 13 2.76 -31.97 -3.95
CA ILE A 13 2.33 -32.39 -2.61
C ILE A 13 0.81 -32.66 -2.57
N ALA A 14 0.01 -31.78 -3.16
CA ALA A 14 -1.45 -31.93 -3.20
C ALA A 14 -1.88 -33.13 -4.04
N SER A 15 -1.16 -33.46 -5.12
CA SER A 15 -1.45 -34.62 -5.95
C SER A 15 -1.20 -35.93 -5.21
N GLU A 16 -0.24 -35.99 -4.29
CA GLU A 16 0.04 -37.18 -3.45
C GLU A 16 -1.10 -37.49 -2.48
N THR A 17 -1.87 -36.47 -2.08
CA THR A 17 -3.08 -36.63 -1.25
C THR A 17 -4.37 -36.71 -2.07
N GLY A 18 -4.28 -36.59 -3.40
CA GLY A 18 -5.42 -36.66 -4.32
C GLY A 18 -6.35 -35.44 -4.27
N GLU A 19 -5.83 -34.28 -3.84
CA GLU A 19 -6.60 -33.05 -3.74
C GLU A 19 -6.67 -32.29 -5.07
N PHE A 20 -5.53 -32.00 -5.70
CA PHE A 20 -5.41 -31.39 -7.03
C PHE A 20 -3.99 -31.59 -7.59
N ASP A 21 -3.83 -31.40 -8.88
CA ASP A 21 -2.54 -31.46 -9.55
C ASP A 21 -2.23 -30.16 -10.34
N ILE A 22 -1.12 -30.13 -11.06
CA ILE A 22 -0.70 -28.96 -11.85
C ILE A 22 -1.64 -28.67 -13.02
N GLU A 23 -2.32 -29.70 -13.58
CA GLU A 23 -3.29 -29.52 -14.67
C GLU A 23 -4.55 -28.82 -14.14
N ASP A 24 -4.99 -29.16 -12.94
CA ASP A 24 -6.10 -28.47 -12.25
C ASP A 24 -5.77 -27.01 -11.99
N VAL A 25 -4.56 -26.69 -11.50
CA VAL A 25 -4.09 -25.32 -11.29
C VAL A 25 -4.10 -24.54 -12.61
N ALA A 26 -3.58 -25.12 -13.68
CA ALA A 26 -3.54 -24.49 -15.01
C ALA A 26 -4.95 -24.26 -15.58
N LYS A 27 -5.85 -25.24 -15.40
CA LYS A 27 -7.25 -25.17 -15.84
C LYS A 27 -8.00 -24.07 -15.10
N GLU A 28 -7.91 -24.04 -13.77
CA GLU A 28 -8.56 -22.99 -12.96
C GLU A 28 -8.07 -21.59 -13.34
N LEU A 29 -6.76 -21.43 -13.53
CA LEU A 29 -6.19 -20.15 -13.96
C LEU A 29 -6.71 -19.75 -15.35
N LYS A 30 -6.73 -20.67 -16.31
CA LYS A 30 -7.25 -20.45 -17.66
C LYS A 30 -8.72 -20.01 -17.61
N ASP A 31 -9.56 -20.76 -16.90
CA ASP A 31 -11.00 -20.51 -16.83
C ASP A 31 -11.28 -19.14 -16.16
N LYS A 32 -10.54 -18.81 -15.10
CA LYS A 32 -10.55 -17.49 -14.45
C LYS A 32 -10.14 -16.34 -15.39
N LEU A 33 -9.10 -16.53 -16.19
CA LEU A 33 -8.66 -15.51 -17.17
C LEU A 33 -9.68 -15.31 -18.27
N ILE A 34 -10.24 -16.39 -18.83
CA ILE A 34 -11.28 -16.31 -19.86
C ILE A 34 -12.51 -15.57 -19.31
N HIS A 35 -12.99 -15.94 -18.12
CA HIS A 35 -14.15 -15.33 -17.49
C HIS A 35 -13.96 -13.83 -17.23
N ARG A 36 -12.78 -13.42 -16.76
CA ARG A 36 -12.48 -12.02 -16.43
C ARG A 36 -12.12 -11.13 -17.61
N HIS A 37 -11.93 -11.71 -18.81
CA HIS A 37 -11.59 -10.96 -20.02
C HIS A 37 -12.61 -11.20 -21.15
N PRO A 38 -13.91 -10.95 -20.91
CA PRO A 38 -14.95 -11.18 -21.91
C PRO A 38 -14.81 -10.25 -23.13
N HIS A 39 -14.04 -9.18 -23.04
CA HIS A 39 -13.67 -8.32 -24.15
C HIS A 39 -12.60 -8.93 -25.08
N VAL A 40 -11.88 -9.97 -24.61
CA VAL A 40 -10.88 -10.70 -25.39
C VAL A 40 -11.43 -12.04 -25.87
N PHE A 41 -12.13 -12.77 -25.00
CA PHE A 41 -12.58 -14.15 -25.25
C PHE A 41 -14.09 -14.28 -25.49
N GLY A 42 -14.85 -13.17 -25.39
CA GLY A 42 -16.30 -13.11 -25.60
C GLY A 42 -16.69 -11.93 -26.50
N ASN A 43 -17.93 -11.47 -26.36
CA ASN A 43 -18.53 -10.45 -27.21
C ASN A 43 -18.70 -9.08 -26.51
N THR A 44 -18.06 -8.85 -25.38
CA THR A 44 -18.18 -7.59 -24.64
C THR A 44 -17.34 -6.51 -25.31
N HIS A 45 -17.98 -5.42 -25.75
CA HIS A 45 -17.28 -4.27 -26.28
C HIS A 45 -16.84 -3.35 -25.13
N VAL A 46 -15.60 -2.88 -25.17
CA VAL A 46 -15.03 -1.89 -24.26
C VAL A 46 -14.48 -0.74 -25.10
N SER A 47 -14.68 0.49 -24.63
CA SER A 47 -14.28 1.68 -25.37
C SER A 47 -12.91 2.21 -24.94
N CYS A 48 -12.49 1.90 -23.71
CA CYS A 48 -11.21 2.34 -23.15
C CYS A 48 -10.67 1.36 -22.11
N ALA A 49 -9.44 1.58 -21.67
CA ALA A 49 -8.80 0.76 -20.63
C ALA A 49 -9.53 0.81 -19.29
N ASP A 50 -10.15 1.92 -18.96
CA ASP A 50 -10.90 2.10 -17.70
C ASP A 50 -12.14 1.20 -17.69
N ASP A 51 -12.84 1.04 -18.84
CA ASP A 51 -13.99 0.11 -18.96
C ASP A 51 -13.56 -1.34 -18.67
N VAL A 52 -12.36 -1.73 -19.11
CA VAL A 52 -11.80 -3.05 -18.84
C VAL A 52 -11.62 -3.26 -17.33
N VAL A 53 -11.06 -2.27 -16.63
CA VAL A 53 -10.84 -2.33 -15.17
C VAL A 53 -12.15 -2.41 -14.41
N VAL A 54 -13.14 -1.61 -14.80
CA VAL A 54 -14.47 -1.61 -14.17
C VAL A 54 -15.16 -2.97 -14.37
N ASN A 55 -15.16 -3.51 -15.59
CA ASN A 55 -15.74 -4.82 -15.88
C ASN A 55 -15.02 -5.94 -15.13
N TRP A 56 -13.70 -5.91 -15.10
CA TRP A 56 -12.89 -6.91 -14.37
C TRP A 56 -13.18 -6.88 -12.86
N ASP A 57 -13.28 -5.68 -12.27
CA ASP A 57 -13.63 -5.52 -10.86
C ASP A 57 -15.04 -6.05 -10.55
N LYS A 58 -16.02 -5.81 -11.44
CA LYS A 58 -17.39 -6.31 -11.31
C LYS A 58 -17.43 -7.84 -11.34
N LEU A 59 -16.83 -8.45 -12.34
CA LEU A 59 -16.77 -9.91 -12.48
C LEU A 59 -16.05 -10.55 -11.28
N LYS A 60 -14.98 -9.93 -10.80
CA LYS A 60 -14.27 -10.38 -9.59
C LYS A 60 -15.11 -10.27 -8.33
N GLN A 61 -16.06 -9.34 -8.26
CA GLN A 61 -17.00 -9.26 -7.14
C GLN A 61 -18.07 -10.34 -7.22
N GLU A 62 -18.58 -10.62 -8.42
CA GLU A 62 -19.58 -11.68 -8.67
C GLU A 62 -19.06 -13.07 -8.32
N GLU A 63 -17.76 -13.36 -8.59
CA GLU A 63 -17.11 -14.62 -8.22
C GLU A 63 -17.01 -14.83 -6.69
N LYS A 64 -17.18 -13.81 -5.88
CA LYS A 64 -16.96 -13.82 -4.43
C LYS A 64 -18.27 -13.61 -3.67
N THR A 65 -19.26 -14.40 -3.98
CA THR A 65 -20.61 -14.39 -3.37
C THR A 65 -20.61 -14.56 -1.84
N GLU A 66 -19.54 -15.09 -1.27
CA GLU A 66 -19.40 -15.25 0.20
C GLU A 66 -19.04 -13.97 0.93
N ARG A 67 -18.70 -12.88 0.24
CA ARG A 67 -18.33 -11.62 0.86
C ARG A 67 -19.58 -10.90 1.38
N LYS A 68 -19.61 -10.70 2.69
CA LYS A 68 -20.66 -9.96 3.39
C LYS A 68 -20.34 -8.47 3.55
N SER A 69 -19.05 -8.12 3.46
CA SER A 69 -18.56 -6.74 3.57
C SER A 69 -17.67 -6.36 2.40
N GLN A 70 -17.68 -5.07 2.04
CA GLN A 70 -16.72 -4.51 1.08
C GLN A 70 -15.26 -4.67 1.57
N MET A 71 -15.07 -4.81 2.88
CA MET A 71 -13.74 -4.95 3.48
C MET A 71 -13.25 -6.40 3.50
N ASP A 72 -14.08 -7.38 3.13
CA ASP A 72 -13.69 -8.81 3.13
C ASP A 72 -12.62 -9.12 2.08
N GLY A 73 -11.66 -9.98 2.45
CA GLY A 73 -10.58 -10.44 1.57
C GLY A 73 -9.52 -9.37 1.29
N ILE A 74 -9.33 -8.41 2.20
CA ILE A 74 -8.08 -7.64 2.27
C ILE A 74 -7.04 -8.55 2.90
N SER A 75 -5.94 -8.78 2.16
CA SER A 75 -4.89 -9.70 2.60
C SER A 75 -4.16 -9.11 3.82
N LYS A 76 -4.02 -9.91 4.86
CA LYS A 76 -3.21 -9.56 6.05
C LYS A 76 -1.70 -9.64 5.79
N ALA A 77 -1.28 -10.22 4.66
CA ALA A 77 0.12 -10.31 4.27
C ALA A 77 0.65 -9.05 3.54
N GLN A 78 -0.20 -8.06 3.30
CA GLN A 78 0.20 -6.77 2.74
C GLN A 78 0.78 -5.86 3.83
N SER A 79 1.62 -4.89 3.43
CA SER A 79 2.05 -3.82 4.34
C SER A 79 0.85 -3.01 4.84
N ALA A 80 1.03 -2.31 5.96
CA ALA A 80 -0.03 -1.49 6.54
C ALA A 80 -0.49 -0.37 5.59
N LEU A 81 0.44 0.31 4.91
CA LEU A 81 0.11 1.38 3.96
C LEU A 81 -0.65 0.87 2.73
N MET A 82 -0.22 -0.27 2.15
CA MET A 82 -0.97 -0.92 1.06
C MET A 82 -2.36 -1.33 1.50
N SER A 83 -2.51 -1.87 2.71
CA SER A 83 -3.80 -2.27 3.27
C SER A 83 -4.70 -1.05 3.47
N ALA A 84 -4.21 0.02 4.09
CA ALA A 84 -4.94 1.26 4.31
C ALA A 84 -5.41 1.87 2.99
N GLN A 85 -4.54 1.96 1.97
CA GLN A 85 -4.92 2.49 0.66
C GLN A 85 -5.96 1.62 -0.05
N LYS A 86 -5.93 0.31 0.14
CA LYS A 86 -6.92 -0.62 -0.39
C LYS A 86 -8.27 -0.50 0.33
N ILE A 87 -8.27 -0.34 1.65
CA ILE A 87 -9.45 -0.05 2.47
C ILE A 87 -10.11 1.23 1.97
N SER A 88 -9.34 2.31 1.89
CA SER A 88 -9.80 3.60 1.38
C SER A 88 -10.40 3.51 -0.03
N LYS A 89 -9.70 2.87 -0.99
CA LYS A 89 -10.22 2.66 -2.35
C LYS A 89 -11.54 1.89 -2.38
N ARG A 90 -11.76 0.96 -1.46
CA ARG A 90 -13.01 0.20 -1.38
C ARG A 90 -14.15 1.02 -0.79
N ALA A 91 -13.88 1.87 0.21
CA ALA A 91 -14.85 2.80 0.75
C ALA A 91 -15.33 3.79 -0.34
N VAL A 92 -14.42 4.34 -1.11
CA VAL A 92 -14.74 5.24 -2.23
C VAL A 92 -15.61 4.57 -3.31
N LYS A 93 -15.40 3.29 -3.60
CA LYS A 93 -16.23 2.55 -4.59
C LYS A 93 -17.71 2.47 -4.23
N VAL A 94 -18.06 2.59 -2.97
CA VAL A 94 -19.46 2.62 -2.51
C VAL A 94 -19.97 4.04 -2.23
N GLY A 95 -19.21 5.05 -2.64
CA GLY A 95 -19.59 6.46 -2.50
C GLY A 95 -19.13 7.11 -1.18
N PHE A 96 -18.36 6.41 -0.33
CA PHE A 96 -17.81 6.99 0.89
C PHE A 96 -16.51 7.73 0.56
N GLU A 97 -16.65 8.97 0.07
CA GLU A 97 -15.55 9.85 -0.34
C GLU A 97 -15.79 11.27 0.17
N TRP A 98 -14.71 12.01 0.38
CA TRP A 98 -14.78 13.44 0.65
C TRP A 98 -15.31 14.18 -0.59
N ASP A 99 -16.04 15.26 -0.37
CA ASP A 99 -16.57 16.12 -1.44
C ASP A 99 -15.50 16.94 -2.14
N LYS A 100 -14.45 17.30 -1.41
CA LYS A 100 -13.31 18.10 -1.88
C LYS A 100 -12.04 17.85 -1.06
N VAL A 101 -10.91 18.19 -1.65
CA VAL A 101 -9.59 17.96 -1.03
C VAL A 101 -9.38 18.81 0.23
N GLU A 102 -9.99 19.99 0.31
CA GLU A 102 -9.92 20.85 1.48
C GLU A 102 -10.48 20.16 2.72
N THR A 103 -11.64 19.50 2.60
CA THR A 103 -12.25 18.74 3.70
C THR A 103 -11.35 17.58 4.15
N LEU A 104 -10.63 16.96 3.23
CA LEU A 104 -9.66 15.92 3.57
C LEU A 104 -8.43 16.51 4.30
N TRP A 105 -7.98 17.71 3.91
CA TRP A 105 -6.93 18.42 4.65
C TRP A 105 -7.37 18.83 6.06
N ASP A 106 -8.63 19.24 6.22
CA ASP A 106 -9.20 19.56 7.54
C ASP A 106 -9.21 18.31 8.43
N CYS A 107 -9.55 17.12 7.87
CA CYS A 107 -9.44 15.84 8.58
C CYS A 107 -8.01 15.59 9.06
N VAL A 108 -7.00 15.69 8.17
CA VAL A 108 -5.58 15.50 8.57
C VAL A 108 -5.17 16.45 9.70
N ASN A 109 -5.61 17.71 9.66
CA ASN A 109 -5.29 18.68 10.69
C ASN A 109 -6.01 18.38 12.01
N SER A 110 -7.23 17.80 11.97
CA SER A 110 -7.95 17.33 13.16
C SER A 110 -7.16 16.22 13.85
N GLU A 111 -6.81 15.16 13.12
CA GLU A 111 -6.02 14.04 13.68
C GLU A 111 -4.69 14.51 14.30
N LEU A 112 -4.00 15.48 13.64
CA LEU A 112 -2.78 16.07 14.20
C LEU A 112 -3.04 16.83 15.51
N SER A 113 -4.19 17.46 15.66
CA SER A 113 -4.57 18.17 16.89
C SER A 113 -4.94 17.20 18.00
N GLU A 114 -5.69 16.17 17.68
CA GLU A 114 -6.09 15.09 18.60
C GLU A 114 -4.88 14.31 19.13
N PHE A 115 -3.93 13.99 18.25
CA PHE A 115 -2.64 13.42 18.69
C PHE A 115 -1.87 14.34 19.65
N LYS A 116 -1.88 15.65 19.40
CA LYS A 116 -1.23 16.61 20.29
C LYS A 116 -1.90 16.67 21.67
N GLU A 117 -3.23 16.63 21.71
CA GLU A 117 -4.00 16.56 22.95
C GLU A 117 -3.67 15.28 23.73
N ALA A 118 -3.64 14.13 23.06
CA ALA A 118 -3.25 12.86 23.65
C ALA A 118 -1.82 12.88 24.24
N CYS A 119 -0.89 13.60 23.58
CA CYS A 119 0.46 13.83 24.11
C CYS A 119 0.46 14.68 25.38
N ASP A 120 -0.35 15.74 25.42
CA ASP A 120 -0.46 16.64 26.58
C ASP A 120 -1.08 15.91 27.78
N GLU A 121 -2.04 15.00 27.53
CA GLU A 121 -2.64 14.11 28.52
C GLU A 121 -1.70 12.99 28.98
N LYS A 122 -0.61 12.71 28.26
CA LYS A 122 0.31 11.60 28.48
C LYS A 122 -0.37 10.23 28.44
N ASN A 123 -1.42 10.11 27.64
CA ASN A 123 -2.18 8.88 27.45
C ASN A 123 -1.58 8.08 26.30
N GLN A 124 -0.82 7.04 26.63
CA GLN A 124 -0.10 6.23 25.63
C GLN A 124 -1.05 5.53 24.64
N GLU A 125 -2.16 4.97 25.14
CA GLU A 125 -3.12 4.27 24.30
C GLU A 125 -3.79 5.22 23.30
N HIS A 126 -4.20 6.40 23.76
CA HIS A 126 -4.77 7.46 22.91
C HIS A 126 -3.75 7.98 21.89
N MET A 127 -2.47 8.17 22.28
CA MET A 127 -1.41 8.53 21.31
C MET A 127 -1.21 7.47 20.22
N GLU A 128 -1.33 6.18 20.53
CA GLU A 128 -1.21 5.09 19.54
C GLU A 128 -2.40 5.08 18.58
N GLU A 129 -3.61 5.34 19.05
CA GLU A 129 -4.84 5.47 18.26
C GLU A 129 -4.72 6.64 17.27
N GLU A 130 -4.48 7.85 17.77
CA GLU A 130 -4.40 9.06 16.96
C GLU A 130 -3.26 9.02 15.94
N MET A 131 -2.13 8.41 16.28
CA MET A 131 -1.04 8.19 15.32
C MET A 131 -1.49 7.27 14.17
N GLY A 132 -2.30 6.26 14.47
CA GLY A 132 -2.89 5.38 13.46
C GLY A 132 -3.81 6.17 12.52
N ASP A 133 -4.64 7.06 13.06
CA ASP A 133 -5.59 7.87 12.29
C ASP A 133 -4.90 8.93 11.43
N ILE A 134 -3.84 9.58 11.93
CA ILE A 134 -2.94 10.41 11.11
C ILE A 134 -2.39 9.63 9.91
N LEU A 135 -1.85 8.44 10.14
CA LEU A 135 -1.28 7.63 9.07
C LEU A 135 -2.34 7.26 8.03
N PHE A 136 -3.55 6.91 8.47
CA PHE A 136 -4.66 6.60 7.58
C PHE A 136 -5.14 7.83 6.80
N ALA A 137 -5.25 8.99 7.42
CA ALA A 137 -5.61 10.25 6.79
C ALA A 137 -4.58 10.66 5.72
N VAL A 138 -3.28 10.51 5.99
CA VAL A 138 -2.20 10.76 5.02
C VAL A 138 -2.27 9.77 3.84
N VAL A 139 -2.62 8.50 4.07
CA VAL A 139 -2.85 7.53 2.99
C VAL A 139 -4.04 7.94 2.12
N ASN A 140 -5.09 8.50 2.70
CA ASN A 140 -6.23 9.05 1.93
C ASN A 140 -5.81 10.24 1.05
N LEU A 141 -4.92 11.14 1.54
CA LEU A 141 -4.34 12.21 0.70
C LEU A 141 -3.54 11.63 -0.47
N ALA A 142 -2.72 10.62 -0.24
CA ALA A 142 -1.98 9.97 -1.31
C ALA A 142 -2.93 9.39 -2.36
N ARG A 143 -3.97 8.66 -1.93
CA ARG A 143 -4.99 8.10 -2.82
C ARG A 143 -5.71 9.20 -3.61
N TRP A 144 -6.12 10.29 -2.97
CA TRP A 144 -6.82 11.42 -3.61
C TRP A 144 -6.00 11.99 -4.77
N HIS A 145 -4.71 12.16 -4.55
CA HIS A 145 -3.76 12.63 -5.57
C HIS A 145 -3.26 11.53 -6.52
N LYS A 146 -3.88 10.33 -6.51
CA LYS A 146 -3.51 9.18 -7.35
C LYS A 146 -2.05 8.71 -7.14
N LEU A 147 -1.52 8.94 -5.94
CA LEU A 147 -0.20 8.46 -5.52
C LEU A 147 -0.32 7.08 -4.88
N ASP A 148 0.75 6.29 -4.98
CA ASP A 148 0.91 5.05 -4.24
C ASP A 148 1.65 5.36 -2.92
N ALA A 149 0.96 5.23 -1.78
CA ALA A 149 1.49 5.59 -0.48
C ALA A 149 2.70 4.73 -0.08
N GLU A 150 2.67 3.43 -0.39
CA GLU A 150 3.78 2.51 -0.15
C GLU A 150 5.01 2.91 -0.95
N GLN A 151 4.85 3.16 -2.25
CA GLN A 151 5.93 3.57 -3.13
C GLN A 151 6.51 4.93 -2.75
N CYS A 152 5.66 5.87 -2.32
CA CYS A 152 6.10 7.17 -1.81
C CYS A 152 7.01 7.00 -0.58
N LEU A 153 6.62 6.15 0.38
CA LEU A 153 7.41 5.91 1.58
C LEU A 153 8.70 5.15 1.27
N ILE A 154 8.67 4.14 0.39
CA ILE A 154 9.87 3.43 -0.09
C ILE A 154 10.86 4.44 -0.71
N THR A 155 10.37 5.35 -1.53
CA THR A 155 11.22 6.39 -2.16
C THR A 155 11.83 7.33 -1.11
N ALA A 156 11.04 7.75 -0.11
CA ALA A 156 11.53 8.57 0.99
C ALA A 156 12.60 7.84 1.83
N ASN A 157 12.38 6.55 2.15
CA ASN A 157 13.33 5.72 2.87
C ASN A 157 14.65 5.58 2.11
N ASN A 158 14.60 5.27 0.82
CA ASN A 158 15.79 5.15 -0.02
C ASN A 158 16.56 6.47 -0.09
N LYS A 159 15.86 7.59 -0.20
CA LYS A 159 16.45 8.93 -0.18
C LYS A 159 17.13 9.22 1.16
N PHE A 160 16.48 8.90 2.27
CA PHE A 160 17.04 9.05 3.61
C PHE A 160 18.31 8.19 3.77
N MET A 161 18.25 6.90 3.42
CA MET A 161 19.40 6.00 3.50
C MET A 161 20.59 6.48 2.67
N LYS A 162 20.33 6.98 1.45
CA LYS A 162 21.36 7.52 0.57
C LYS A 162 22.05 8.73 1.21
N ARG A 163 21.27 9.65 1.79
CA ARG A 163 21.79 10.83 2.49
C ARG A 163 22.58 10.43 3.74
N PHE A 164 22.06 9.50 4.52
CA PHE A 164 22.69 9.05 5.74
C PHE A 164 24.05 8.39 5.47
N ARG A 165 24.14 7.50 4.49
CA ARG A 165 25.41 6.91 4.04
C ARG A 165 26.40 8.00 3.61
N LYS A 166 25.93 9.02 2.89
CA LYS A 166 26.80 10.14 2.52
C LYS A 166 27.25 10.98 3.72
N MET A 167 26.42 11.10 4.72
CA MET A 167 26.75 11.74 5.98
C MET A 167 27.83 10.93 6.72
N GLU A 168 27.74 9.59 6.78
CA GLU A 168 28.76 8.71 7.34
C GLU A 168 30.11 8.87 6.65
N GLU A 169 30.12 8.94 5.30
CA GLU A 169 31.35 9.18 4.52
C GLU A 169 32.01 10.54 4.79
N LEU A 170 31.22 11.56 5.14
CA LEU A 170 31.71 12.92 5.41
C LEU A 170 32.08 13.14 6.89
N ALA A 171 31.72 12.21 7.75
CA ALA A 171 31.99 12.31 9.18
C ALA A 171 33.50 12.19 9.44
N VAL A 172 34.03 13.07 10.28
CA VAL A 172 35.45 13.12 10.67
C VAL A 172 35.70 12.53 12.05
N LYS A 173 34.67 12.17 12.78
CA LYS A 173 34.67 11.52 14.10
C LYS A 173 33.49 10.52 14.16
N PRO A 174 33.45 9.63 15.17
CA PRO A 174 32.30 8.75 15.38
C PRO A 174 31.01 9.54 15.46
N LEU A 175 29.94 9.08 14.79
CA LEU A 175 28.64 9.79 14.76
C LEU A 175 28.07 10.03 16.16
N THR A 176 28.33 9.14 17.10
CA THR A 176 27.91 9.26 18.51
C THR A 176 28.51 10.48 19.26
N GLU A 177 29.52 11.12 18.68
CA GLU A 177 30.18 12.29 19.25
C GLU A 177 29.72 13.61 18.62
N TYR A 178 28.76 13.56 17.69
CA TYR A 178 28.21 14.76 17.04
C TYR A 178 27.09 15.35 17.89
N THR A 179 27.09 16.68 18.01
CA THR A 179 25.94 17.42 18.53
C THR A 179 24.85 17.52 17.45
N PHE A 180 23.64 17.90 17.86
CA PHE A 180 22.53 18.11 16.90
C PHE A 180 22.87 19.14 15.83
N GLU A 181 23.53 20.24 16.20
CA GLU A 181 23.94 21.28 15.27
C GLU A 181 25.00 20.82 14.27
N GLU A 182 25.94 19.99 14.72
CA GLU A 182 26.94 19.35 13.85
C GLU A 182 26.29 18.37 12.89
N PHE A 183 25.32 17.57 13.37
CA PHE A 183 24.52 16.69 12.52
C PHE A 183 23.76 17.46 11.44
N ASP A 184 23.11 18.57 11.75
CA ASP A 184 22.41 19.39 10.78
C ASP A 184 23.33 19.91 9.67
N LYS A 185 24.53 20.41 10.05
CA LYS A 185 25.56 20.86 9.08
C LYS A 185 26.03 19.70 8.19
N LEU A 186 26.29 18.54 8.80
CA LEU A 186 26.73 17.35 8.09
C LEU A 186 25.65 16.84 7.11
N TRP A 187 24.39 16.84 7.56
CA TRP A 187 23.24 16.48 6.75
C TRP A 187 23.04 17.41 5.55
N ARG A 188 23.13 18.72 5.74
CA ARG A 188 23.08 19.70 4.63
C ARG A 188 24.23 19.51 3.64
N SER A 189 25.42 19.21 4.15
CA SER A 189 26.58 18.90 3.31
C SER A 189 26.38 17.65 2.48
N ALA A 190 25.81 16.59 3.10
CA ALA A 190 25.48 15.35 2.43
C ALA A 190 24.45 15.58 1.31
N LYS A 191 23.36 16.31 1.58
CA LYS A 191 22.36 16.69 0.57
C LYS A 191 22.99 17.37 -0.65
N LYS A 192 23.82 18.39 -0.42
CA LYS A 192 24.51 19.13 -1.48
C LYS A 192 25.42 18.23 -2.32
N LYS A 193 26.10 17.26 -1.69
CA LYS A 193 27.03 16.34 -2.37
C LYS A 193 26.33 15.29 -3.23
N ILE A 194 25.09 14.95 -2.94
CA ILE A 194 24.29 14.00 -3.75
C ILE A 194 23.39 14.69 -4.78
N GLY A 195 23.50 16.02 -4.92
CA GLY A 195 22.79 16.80 -5.94
C GLY A 195 21.31 17.07 -5.60
N GLU A 196 20.99 17.22 -4.32
CA GLU A 196 19.65 17.54 -3.82
C GLU A 196 19.59 18.92 -3.11
#